data_8d93e5e15e3f1d4105799d023cfb473b
#
_entry.id   8d93e5e15e3f1d4105799d023cfb473b
#
_cell.length_a   1.000
_cell.length_b   1.000
_cell.length_c   1.000
_cell.angle_alpha   90.00
_cell.angle_beta   90.00
_cell.angle_gamma   90.00
#
_symmetry.space_group_name_H-M   'P 1'
#
loop_
_entity.id
_entity.type
_entity.pdbx_description
1 polymer ?
#
loop_
_entity_poly.entity_id
_entity_poly.type
_entity_poly.pdbx_seq_one_letter_code
_entity_poly.pdbx_strand_id
1 'polypeptide(L)'
;MDANARKQRGADKTARIPIKIVPAERLKKPEWIRIKLGAGQEAERFNEIKDTLREHKLHTVCEEASCPNIHECFGKGTATFMIMGDICTRRCPFCDVGHGRPEPLNADEPANLAKTIGAMRLRYVVITSVDRDDLRDGGAQHFVECIPVSYTHLTLPTKRIV
;
A
#
# COMPACT_ATOMS: atom_id res chain seq x y z
N MET A 1 18.92 -13.84 10.11
CA MET A 1 19.21 -13.12 8.86
C MET A 1 18.20 -11.99 8.80
N ASP A 2 18.68 -10.74 8.85
CA ASP A 2 17.81 -9.57 8.94
C ASP A 2 16.86 -9.46 7.74
N ALA A 3 15.55 -9.44 7.99
CA ALA A 3 14.52 -9.21 6.98
C ALA A 3 14.77 -7.88 6.22
N ASN A 4 15.39 -6.91 6.89
CA ASN A 4 15.73 -5.60 6.32
C ASN A 4 16.85 -5.68 5.25
N ALA A 5 17.70 -6.71 5.28
CA ALA A 5 18.77 -6.91 4.28
C ALA A 5 18.24 -7.39 2.92
N ARG A 6 16.97 -7.82 2.84
CA ARG A 6 16.33 -8.33 1.62
C ARG A 6 15.51 -7.30 0.86
N LYS A 7 15.11 -6.20 1.51
CA LYS A 7 14.23 -5.16 0.96
C LYS A 7 15.04 -3.93 0.52
N GLN A 8 15.12 -3.68 -0.77
CA GLN A 8 15.80 -2.51 -1.35
C GLN A 8 14.82 -1.38 -1.59
N ARG A 9 15.15 -0.16 -1.20
CA ARG A 9 14.37 1.06 -1.40
C ARG A 9 15.24 2.19 -1.96
N GLY A 10 14.61 3.20 -2.56
CA GLY A 10 15.26 4.42 -3.04
C GLY A 10 16.48 4.15 -3.94
N ALA A 11 17.62 4.73 -3.60
CA ALA A 11 18.86 4.65 -4.38
C ALA A 11 19.37 3.22 -4.55
N ASP A 12 19.25 2.36 -3.52
CA ASP A 12 19.70 0.96 -3.59
C ASP A 12 18.88 0.16 -4.59
N LYS A 13 17.59 0.45 -4.70
CA LYS A 13 16.70 -0.18 -5.67
C LYS A 13 17.09 0.17 -7.10
N THR A 14 17.48 1.41 -7.35
CA THR A 14 17.80 1.94 -8.68
C THR A 14 19.27 1.79 -9.05
N ALA A 15 20.16 1.51 -8.10
CA ALA A 15 21.62 1.43 -8.32
C ALA A 15 22.04 0.45 -9.42
N ARG A 16 21.25 -0.60 -9.68
CA ARG A 16 21.51 -1.61 -10.73
C ARG A 16 20.80 -1.32 -12.05
N ILE A 17 20.01 -0.24 -12.12
CA ILE A 17 19.36 0.17 -13.36
C ILE A 17 20.34 1.09 -14.10
N PRO A 18 20.69 0.84 -15.36
CA PRO A 18 21.65 1.66 -16.10
C PRO A 18 21.01 3.00 -16.53
N ILE A 19 20.43 3.71 -15.58
CA ILE A 19 19.89 5.05 -15.79
C ILE A 19 20.93 6.04 -15.31
N LYS A 20 21.44 6.86 -16.23
CA LYS A 20 22.31 7.98 -15.88
C LYS A 20 21.46 9.04 -15.17
N ILE A 21 21.46 9.01 -13.84
CA ILE A 21 20.83 10.06 -13.05
C ILE A 21 21.74 11.27 -13.12
N VAL A 22 21.34 12.29 -13.85
CA VAL A 22 21.99 13.62 -13.81
C VAL A 22 21.41 14.34 -12.59
N PRO A 23 22.22 14.67 -11.57
CA PRO A 23 21.76 15.44 -10.44
C PRO A 23 21.25 16.80 -10.93
N ALA A 24 19.94 17.01 -10.88
CA ALA A 24 19.37 18.34 -11.10
C ALA A 24 19.31 19.09 -9.77
N GLU A 25 19.55 20.39 -9.79
CA GLU A 25 19.34 21.23 -8.62
C GLU A 25 17.88 21.11 -8.18
N ARG A 26 17.66 20.70 -6.92
CA ARG A 26 16.31 20.55 -6.39
C ARG A 26 15.74 21.95 -6.15
N LEU A 27 14.78 22.34 -6.96
CA LEU A 27 14.00 23.55 -6.72
C LEU A 27 13.32 23.48 -5.35
N LYS A 28 13.32 24.58 -4.61
CA LYS A 28 12.56 24.68 -3.36
C LYS A 28 11.08 24.54 -3.67
N LYS A 29 10.37 23.71 -2.90
CA LYS A 29 8.92 23.59 -3.02
C LYS A 29 8.28 24.96 -2.73
N PRO A 30 7.31 25.41 -3.55
CA PRO A 30 6.52 26.60 -3.24
C PRO A 30 5.86 26.50 -1.87
N GLU A 31 5.67 27.64 -1.19
CA GLU A 31 5.11 27.65 0.17
C GLU A 31 3.69 27.08 0.27
N TRP A 32 2.93 27.11 -0.82
CA TRP A 32 1.57 26.56 -0.86
C TRP A 32 1.56 25.02 -0.94
N ILE A 33 2.67 24.36 -1.29
CA ILE A 33 2.81 22.90 -1.23
C ILE A 33 3.22 22.53 0.19
N ARG A 34 2.25 22.51 1.09
CA ARG A 34 2.42 22.05 2.46
C ARG A 34 1.48 20.89 2.75
N ILE A 35 2.00 19.84 3.38
CA ILE A 35 1.19 18.75 3.89
C ILE A 35 0.52 19.27 5.16
N LYS A 36 -0.81 19.20 5.20
CA LYS A 36 -1.56 19.44 6.43
C LYS A 36 -1.55 18.15 7.25
N LEU A 37 -0.89 18.17 8.37
CA LEU A 37 -1.00 17.10 9.35
C LEU A 37 -2.34 17.24 10.05
N GLY A 38 -3.12 16.16 10.12
CA GLY A 38 -4.34 16.13 10.89
C GLY A 38 -4.07 16.40 12.38
N ALA A 39 -4.97 17.10 13.04
CA ALA A 39 -4.91 17.37 14.47
C ALA A 39 -6.16 16.81 15.18
N GLY A 40 -6.06 16.54 16.48
CA GLY A 40 -7.17 16.01 17.25
C GLY A 40 -7.66 14.65 16.74
N GLN A 41 -8.96 14.52 16.54
CA GLN A 41 -9.60 13.26 16.12
C GLN A 41 -9.05 12.65 14.81
N GLU A 42 -8.59 13.48 13.87
CA GLU A 42 -7.99 12.97 12.63
C GLU A 42 -6.63 12.29 12.89
N ALA A 43 -5.84 12.84 13.80
CA ALA A 43 -4.56 12.24 14.18
C ALA A 43 -4.77 10.96 15.00
N GLU A 44 -5.75 10.92 15.89
CA GLU A 44 -6.12 9.71 16.64
C GLU A 44 -6.56 8.61 15.68
N ARG A 45 -7.48 8.91 14.77
CA ARG A 45 -7.95 7.96 13.76
C ARG A 45 -6.82 7.44 12.86
N PHE A 46 -5.89 8.31 12.48
CA PHE A 46 -4.71 7.90 11.71
C PHE A 46 -3.88 6.85 12.45
N ASN A 47 -3.65 7.04 13.75
CA ASN A 47 -2.90 6.10 14.57
C ASN A 47 -3.66 4.78 14.76
N GLU A 48 -4.96 4.82 15.06
CA GLU A 48 -5.81 3.64 15.15
C GLU A 48 -5.74 2.79 13.89
N ILE A 49 -5.83 3.42 12.72
CA ILE A 49 -5.73 2.73 11.43
C ILE A 49 -4.37 2.04 11.28
N LYS A 50 -3.29 2.74 11.61
CA LYS A 50 -1.93 2.16 11.52
C LYS A 50 -1.74 0.98 12.47
N ASP A 51 -2.26 1.06 13.67
CA ASP A 51 -2.15 0.00 14.65
C ASP A 51 -2.97 -1.23 14.21
N THR A 52 -4.18 -1.02 13.69
CA THR A 52 -5.03 -2.08 13.11
C THR A 52 -4.34 -2.79 11.93
N LEU A 53 -3.67 -2.03 11.04
CA LEU A 53 -2.92 -2.60 9.93
C LEU A 53 -1.78 -3.50 10.41
N ARG A 54 -1.04 -3.07 11.42
CA ARG A 54 0.06 -3.86 12.00
C ARG A 54 -0.44 -5.12 12.72
N GLU A 55 -1.52 -4.99 13.50
CA GLU A 55 -2.14 -6.11 14.19
C GLU A 55 -2.56 -7.22 13.21
N HIS A 56 -3.15 -6.83 12.09
CA HIS A 56 -3.60 -7.75 11.06
C HIS A 56 -2.54 -8.11 10.01
N LYS A 57 -1.31 -7.62 10.16
CA LYS A 57 -0.18 -7.86 9.23
C LYS A 57 -0.53 -7.49 7.78
N LEU A 58 -1.22 -6.38 7.60
CA LEU A 58 -1.58 -5.85 6.28
C LEU A 58 -0.71 -4.66 5.91
N HIS A 59 -0.55 -4.48 4.60
CA HIS A 59 0.23 -3.41 4.02
C HIS A 59 -0.65 -2.46 3.21
N THR A 60 -0.26 -1.18 3.18
CA THR A 60 -0.90 -0.18 2.33
C THR A 60 0.14 0.50 1.44
N VAL A 61 -0.23 0.77 0.20
CA VAL A 61 0.60 1.61 -0.69
C VAL A 61 0.83 2.98 -0.05
N CYS A 62 -0.15 3.47 0.73
CA CYS A 62 -0.07 4.75 1.39
C CYS A 62 1.15 4.86 2.33
N GLU A 63 1.47 3.77 3.06
CA GLU A 63 2.66 3.71 3.92
C GLU A 63 3.92 3.34 3.11
N GLU A 64 3.84 2.29 2.29
CA GLU A 64 5.00 1.75 1.58
C GLU A 64 5.55 2.69 0.51
N ALA A 65 4.70 3.49 -0.12
CA ALA A 65 5.09 4.49 -1.11
C ALA A 65 5.27 5.89 -0.51
N SER A 66 5.36 6.02 0.83
CA SER A 66 5.59 7.30 1.51
C SER A 66 4.64 8.41 1.06
N CYS A 67 3.34 8.07 0.90
CA CYS A 67 2.34 8.98 0.34
C CYS A 67 2.14 10.22 1.21
N PRO A 68 2.29 11.44 0.68
CA PRO A 68 2.15 12.67 1.45
C PRO A 68 0.71 12.93 1.93
N ASN A 69 -0.28 12.31 1.29
CA ASN A 69 -1.70 12.53 1.59
C ASN A 69 -2.28 11.51 2.57
N ILE A 70 -1.45 10.64 3.15
CA ILE A 70 -1.90 9.52 3.99
C ILE A 70 -2.79 9.98 5.15
N HIS A 71 -2.45 11.08 5.82
CA HIS A 71 -3.24 11.61 6.93
C HIS A 71 -4.65 12.01 6.51
N GLU A 72 -4.78 12.69 5.37
CA GLU A 72 -6.07 13.11 4.85
C GLU A 72 -6.91 11.91 4.41
N CYS A 73 -6.31 10.96 3.68
CA CYS A 73 -7.01 9.78 3.19
C CYS A 73 -7.51 8.90 4.34
N PHE A 74 -6.66 8.58 5.30
CA PHE A 74 -7.04 7.78 6.46
C PHE A 74 -8.09 8.50 7.31
N GLY A 75 -7.92 9.80 7.57
CA GLY A 75 -8.90 10.61 8.28
C GLY A 75 -10.28 10.60 7.62
N LYS A 76 -10.34 10.59 6.29
CA LYS A 76 -11.59 10.53 5.51
C LYS A 76 -12.13 9.11 5.29
N GLY A 77 -11.47 8.09 5.82
CA GLY A 77 -11.88 6.69 5.69
C GLY A 77 -11.61 6.10 4.30
N THR A 78 -10.49 6.48 3.68
CA THR A 78 -10.01 5.94 2.42
C THR A 78 -8.66 5.28 2.63
N ALA A 79 -8.49 4.05 2.14
CA ALA A 79 -7.22 3.35 2.17
C ALA A 79 -6.97 2.57 0.87
N THR A 80 -5.69 2.45 0.48
CA THR A 80 -5.25 1.61 -0.63
C THR A 80 -4.45 0.46 -0.06
N PHE A 81 -5.07 -0.72 0.03
CA PHE A 81 -4.40 -1.94 0.48
C PHE A 81 -3.49 -2.47 -0.62
N MET A 82 -2.37 -3.02 -0.17
CA MET A 82 -1.42 -3.70 -1.03
C MET A 82 -1.33 -5.14 -0.57
N ILE A 83 -1.94 -6.05 -1.33
CA ILE A 83 -1.95 -7.47 -1.04
C ILE A 83 -0.70 -8.18 -1.57
N MET A 84 -0.48 -9.41 -1.11
CA MET A 84 0.67 -10.27 -1.42
C MET A 84 2.00 -9.78 -0.82
N GLY A 85 1.91 -8.98 0.26
CA GLY A 85 3.05 -8.49 1.01
C GLY A 85 3.53 -7.10 0.60
N ASP A 86 4.73 -6.72 1.06
CA ASP A 86 5.30 -5.39 0.93
C ASP A 86 6.61 -5.36 0.12
N ILE A 87 6.97 -6.49 -0.51
CA ILE A 87 8.16 -6.65 -1.32
C ILE A 87 7.75 -7.05 -2.74
N CYS A 88 8.14 -6.21 -3.71
CA CYS A 88 7.85 -6.40 -5.13
C CYS A 88 9.02 -7.11 -5.82
N THR A 89 8.73 -7.97 -6.80
CA THR A 89 9.75 -8.60 -7.64
C THR A 89 10.35 -7.64 -8.65
N ARG A 90 9.65 -6.53 -8.97
CA ARG A 90 10.08 -5.55 -9.97
C ARG A 90 10.71 -4.29 -9.38
N ARG A 91 11.56 -3.64 -10.17
CA ARG A 91 12.37 -2.46 -9.78
C ARG A 91 11.94 -1.21 -10.53
N CYS A 92 10.67 -0.89 -10.56
CA CYS A 92 10.21 0.31 -11.26
C CYS A 92 10.84 1.57 -10.65
N PRO A 93 11.55 2.41 -11.42
CA PRO A 93 12.32 3.53 -10.87
C PRO A 93 11.45 4.66 -10.31
N PHE A 94 10.19 4.73 -10.73
CA PHE A 94 9.20 5.71 -10.26
C PHE A 94 8.40 5.25 -9.03
N CYS A 95 8.56 3.99 -8.62
CA CYS A 95 7.78 3.38 -7.53
C CYS A 95 8.63 3.33 -6.27
N ASP A 96 8.09 3.75 -5.12
CA ASP A 96 8.80 3.73 -3.83
C ASP A 96 8.60 2.42 -3.04
N VAL A 97 7.71 1.53 -3.50
CA VAL A 97 7.54 0.21 -2.90
C VAL A 97 8.84 -0.60 -2.95
N GLY A 98 9.17 -1.24 -1.86
CA GLY A 98 10.41 -2.00 -1.72
C GLY A 98 10.55 -3.14 -2.74
N HIS A 99 11.80 -3.37 -3.21
CA HIS A 99 12.14 -4.48 -4.10
C HIS A 99 12.93 -5.54 -3.34
N GLY A 100 12.71 -6.80 -3.69
CA GLY A 100 13.45 -7.91 -3.12
C GLY A 100 12.84 -9.26 -3.46
N ARG A 101 13.10 -10.23 -2.60
CA ARG A 101 12.47 -11.55 -2.66
C ARG A 101 11.25 -11.55 -1.75
N PRO A 102 10.03 -11.65 -2.29
CA PRO A 102 8.81 -11.69 -1.49
C PRO A 102 8.77 -12.93 -0.58
N GLU A 103 8.07 -12.78 0.54
CA GLU A 103 7.72 -13.92 1.38
C GLU A 103 6.60 -14.75 0.70
N PRO A 104 6.39 -16.01 1.13
CA PRO A 104 5.24 -16.81 0.68
C PRO A 104 3.93 -16.07 0.92
N LEU A 105 2.92 -16.34 0.09
CA LEU A 105 1.58 -15.77 0.28
C LEU A 105 1.02 -16.18 1.64
N ASN A 106 0.42 -15.22 2.32
CA ASN A 106 -0.29 -15.48 3.57
C ASN A 106 -1.73 -15.93 3.26
N ALA A 107 -2.05 -17.17 3.57
CA ALA A 107 -3.39 -17.73 3.37
C ALA A 107 -4.48 -16.99 4.18
N ASP A 108 -4.11 -16.33 5.29
CA ASP A 108 -5.04 -15.58 6.14
C ASP A 108 -5.25 -14.14 5.66
N GLU A 109 -4.50 -13.66 4.64
CA GLU A 109 -4.58 -12.28 4.17
C GLU A 109 -5.99 -11.90 3.71
N PRO A 110 -6.75 -12.71 2.96
CA PRO A 110 -8.14 -12.37 2.60
C PRO A 110 -9.04 -12.17 3.81
N ALA A 111 -8.95 -13.06 4.81
CA ALA A 111 -9.74 -12.94 6.02
C ALA A 111 -9.35 -11.72 6.87
N ASN A 112 -8.05 -11.44 6.96
CA ASN A 112 -7.53 -10.28 7.66
C ASN A 112 -7.93 -8.97 6.96
N LEU A 113 -7.93 -8.96 5.62
CA LEU A 113 -8.39 -7.84 4.82
C LEU A 113 -9.86 -7.51 5.11
N ALA A 114 -10.73 -8.51 5.11
CA ALA A 114 -12.14 -8.33 5.43
C ALA A 114 -12.35 -7.75 6.83
N LYS A 115 -11.69 -8.33 7.85
CA LYS A 115 -11.75 -7.85 9.23
C LYS A 115 -11.28 -6.40 9.35
N THR A 116 -10.18 -6.06 8.70
CA THR A 116 -9.58 -4.73 8.75
C THR A 116 -10.48 -3.69 8.09
N ILE A 117 -11.02 -3.96 6.91
CA ILE A 117 -11.97 -3.07 6.22
C ILE A 117 -13.18 -2.77 7.14
N GLY A 118 -13.72 -3.80 7.81
CA GLY A 118 -14.83 -3.64 8.75
C GLY A 118 -14.44 -2.84 9.99
N ALA A 119 -13.32 -3.19 10.63
CA ALA A 119 -12.84 -2.53 11.85
C ALA A 119 -12.51 -1.04 11.62
N MET A 120 -11.87 -0.73 10.50
CA MET A 120 -11.50 0.65 10.13
C MET A 120 -12.70 1.49 9.66
N ARG A 121 -13.88 0.91 9.48
CA ARG A 121 -15.09 1.61 8.97
C ARG A 121 -14.78 2.45 7.73
N LEU A 122 -14.04 1.87 6.78
CA LEU A 122 -13.65 2.57 5.57
C LEU A 122 -14.86 2.85 4.69
N ARG A 123 -14.84 4.01 4.05
CA ARG A 123 -15.89 4.45 3.11
C ARG A 123 -15.52 4.09 1.67
N TYR A 124 -14.23 4.04 1.40
CA TYR A 124 -13.68 3.73 0.09
C TYR A 124 -12.38 2.95 0.22
N VAL A 125 -12.29 1.87 -0.52
CA VAL A 125 -11.14 0.97 -0.49
C VAL A 125 -10.64 0.74 -1.92
N VAL A 126 -9.34 0.84 -2.09
CA VAL A 126 -8.63 0.37 -3.28
C VAL A 126 -7.82 -0.86 -2.90
N ILE A 127 -7.83 -1.88 -3.72
CA ILE A 127 -6.98 -3.06 -3.57
C ILE A 127 -6.03 -3.09 -4.74
N THR A 128 -4.75 -3.11 -4.45
CA THR A 128 -3.66 -3.29 -5.39
C THR A 128 -2.71 -4.36 -4.86
N SER A 129 -1.65 -4.66 -5.57
CA SER A 129 -0.66 -5.65 -5.16
C SER A 129 0.76 -5.23 -5.50
N VAL A 130 1.72 -5.90 -4.90
CA VAL A 130 3.07 -6.00 -5.44
C VAL A 130 3.08 -6.93 -6.67
N ASP A 131 4.06 -6.79 -7.56
CA ASP A 131 4.31 -7.78 -8.59
C ASP A 131 4.90 -9.06 -7.98
N ARG A 132 4.40 -10.20 -8.43
CA ARG A 132 4.77 -11.53 -7.97
C ARG A 132 5.18 -12.41 -9.14
N ASP A 133 6.21 -11.96 -9.90
CA ASP A 133 6.79 -12.74 -11.01
C ASP A 133 7.40 -14.07 -10.54
N ASP A 134 7.55 -14.26 -9.24
CA ASP A 134 7.96 -15.51 -8.59
C ASP A 134 6.84 -16.56 -8.55
N LEU A 135 5.58 -16.15 -8.71
CA LEU A 135 4.42 -17.04 -8.77
C LEU A 135 4.04 -17.35 -10.21
N ARG A 136 3.63 -18.60 -10.45
CA ARG A 136 3.30 -19.06 -11.79
C ARG A 136 2.12 -18.31 -12.44
N ASP A 137 1.15 -17.91 -11.61
CA ASP A 137 -0.05 -17.17 -12.01
C ASP A 137 0.05 -15.66 -11.75
N GLY A 138 1.23 -15.17 -11.32
CA GLY A 138 1.43 -13.77 -10.94
C GLY A 138 0.62 -13.33 -9.72
N GLY A 139 0.01 -14.26 -8.98
CA GLY A 139 -0.85 -13.99 -7.83
C GLY A 139 -2.33 -13.80 -8.18
N ALA A 140 -2.76 -14.17 -9.39
CA ALA A 140 -4.15 -14.00 -9.84
C ALA A 140 -5.15 -14.73 -8.93
N GLN A 141 -4.83 -15.95 -8.49
CA GLN A 141 -5.68 -16.72 -7.58
C GLN A 141 -5.87 -16.00 -6.24
N HIS A 142 -4.82 -15.39 -5.71
CA HIS A 142 -4.91 -14.63 -4.47
C HIS A 142 -5.81 -13.38 -4.58
N PHE A 143 -5.83 -12.72 -5.74
CA PHE A 143 -6.81 -11.68 -6.02
C PHE A 143 -8.24 -12.20 -6.01
N VAL A 144 -8.48 -13.37 -6.62
CA VAL A 144 -9.81 -14.02 -6.62
C VAL A 144 -10.28 -14.30 -5.20
N GLU A 145 -9.39 -14.58 -4.27
CA GLU A 145 -9.70 -14.82 -2.86
C GLU A 145 -9.95 -13.51 -2.09
N CYS A 146 -9.20 -12.45 -2.36
CA CYS A 146 -9.30 -11.17 -1.68
C CYS A 146 -10.50 -10.31 -2.12
N ILE A 147 -10.90 -10.37 -3.38
CA ILE A 147 -11.97 -9.51 -3.91
C ILE A 147 -13.33 -9.79 -3.27
N PRO A 148 -13.84 -11.04 -3.23
CA PRO A 148 -15.17 -11.32 -2.67
C PRO A 148 -15.30 -10.93 -1.21
N VAL A 149 -14.27 -11.15 -0.40
CA VAL A 149 -14.31 -10.85 1.03
C VAL A 149 -14.38 -9.34 1.31
N SER A 150 -13.83 -8.53 0.41
CA SER A 150 -13.92 -7.06 0.51
C SER A 150 -15.35 -6.57 0.33
N TYR A 151 -16.12 -7.21 -0.54
CA TYR A 151 -17.50 -6.84 -0.83
C TYR A 151 -18.49 -7.20 0.29
N THR A 152 -18.11 -8.03 1.23
CA THR A 152 -18.95 -8.32 2.40
C THR A 152 -19.12 -7.11 3.31
N HIS A 153 -18.21 -6.16 3.26
CA HIS A 153 -18.19 -4.95 4.09
C HIS A 153 -18.40 -3.66 3.30
N LEU A 154 -18.32 -3.72 1.97
CA LEU A 154 -18.43 -2.57 1.09
C LEU A 154 -19.51 -2.83 0.04
N THR A 155 -20.50 -1.94 -0.03
CA THR A 155 -21.44 -1.94 -1.16
C THR A 155 -20.86 -1.13 -2.30
N LEU A 156 -20.68 -1.76 -3.47
CA LEU A 156 -20.38 -0.99 -4.68
C LEU A 156 -21.59 -0.15 -5.07
N PRO A 157 -21.41 1.13 -5.40
CA PRO A 157 -22.42 1.87 -6.14
C PRO A 157 -22.46 1.30 -7.56
N THR A 158 -23.19 0.21 -7.76
CA THR A 158 -23.48 -0.31 -9.09
C THR A 158 -24.51 0.62 -9.73
N LYS A 159 -24.07 1.63 -10.48
CA LYS A 159 -24.93 2.25 -11.48
C LYS A 159 -25.13 1.23 -12.59
N ARG A 160 -26.29 0.57 -12.58
CA ARG A 160 -26.79 -0.07 -13.78
C ARG A 160 -27.12 1.06 -14.75
N ILE A 161 -26.24 1.27 -15.73
CA ILE A 161 -26.58 2.06 -16.92
C ILE A 161 -27.36 1.09 -17.81
N VAL A 162 -28.66 1.27 -17.85
CA VAL A 162 -29.55 0.63 -18.83
C VAL A 162 -29.49 1.48 -20.07
#